data_50a1cefd4a2e4573c2be69794a16dcc0
#
_entry.id   50a1cefd4a2e4573c2be69794a16dcc0
#
_cell.length_a   1.000
_cell.length_b   1.000
_cell.length_c   1.000
_cell.angle_alpha   90.00
_cell.angle_beta   90.00
_cell.angle_gamma   90.00
#
_symmetry.space_group_name_H-M   'P 1'
#
loop_
_entity.id
_entity.type
_entity.pdbx_description
1 polymer ?
#
loop_
_entity_poly.entity_id
_entity_poly.type
_entity_poly.pdbx_seq_one_letter_code
_entity_poly.pdbx_strand_id
1 'polypeptide(L)'
;MKTQIRKTALSLAIAACVGVSGAAIANETTSAIKGQITGPNGNPAAGTKITILHVPSGSVKTTETNDAGYFTAKGLRVGGPYRVVVDSDTYADQEFNNIILNIGNDYPVNASLENISNIEQIVVTGAPISAMSGGTGPASTFTLTDLENQPAINRDLKDIIRIDPRITIDDSRGSINCGGGNPRYNSLTLDGVRMNDNFGLSSNGYPTIRAPFSFDSIEQVSAELAPFDVQYGGFTSCNINAVTKSGGNDVHGGVFFDYTNDSMKGDEIEGNEVDNGNYTEKRYGFNVGLPLVEDTLFLFTSYEKLEGVRQFNYDGLSSGSVTADDVSRIQSISQSVYGYDAGGMPSSMPVEDEKILVKLDWNINEDHRANLIYNYNDGNTISQSDTGSSRVSLSNHFYNQSAEFTSIIGSVYSDWSDDFSTEIRLGKSELDATVQSLDAASSFGEMQIRTDNGGTVYIGPDDSRQSNDLDYDTTTFKVAGTYYLDQHTITAGYEFEELSVFNLFVQQTEGEWRFDSIDDFEAGQAARIYYNNAAGTNNPNDAAASFKYAQHTFYVQDEYAFTDLDATIQFGLRYDKYTSDDAVSY
;
A
#
# COMPACT_ATOMS: atom_id res chain seq x y z
N MET A 1 9.88 37.90 -30.13
CA MET A 1 9.99 38.12 -28.67
C MET A 1 9.48 36.92 -27.86
N LYS A 2 8.34 36.33 -28.19
CA LYS A 2 7.80 35.10 -27.52
C LYS A 2 8.79 33.93 -27.49
N THR A 3 9.48 33.64 -28.58
CA THR A 3 10.43 32.52 -28.70
C THR A 3 11.68 32.68 -27.81
N GLN A 4 12.15 33.90 -27.58
CA GLN A 4 13.28 34.12 -26.68
C GLN A 4 12.89 34.02 -25.20
N ILE A 5 11.66 34.44 -24.85
CA ILE A 5 11.13 34.27 -23.48
C ILE A 5 10.96 32.80 -23.14
N ARG A 6 10.47 31.98 -24.10
CA ARG A 6 10.33 30.51 -23.93
C ARG A 6 11.68 29.82 -23.70
N LYS A 7 12.72 30.19 -24.47
CA LYS A 7 14.08 29.63 -24.31
C LYS A 7 14.74 30.05 -22.98
N THR A 8 14.47 31.27 -22.53
CA THR A 8 14.98 31.78 -21.25
C THR A 8 14.26 31.14 -20.06
N ALA A 9 12.95 30.90 -20.17
CA ALA A 9 12.17 30.19 -19.14
C ALA A 9 12.61 28.72 -19.01
N LEU A 10 12.85 28.03 -20.13
CA LEU A 10 13.36 26.66 -20.16
C LEU A 10 14.77 26.59 -19.54
N SER A 11 15.65 27.53 -19.87
CA SER A 11 17.01 27.61 -19.29
C SER A 11 16.98 27.94 -17.79
N LEU A 12 16.02 28.74 -17.31
CA LEU A 12 15.83 29.02 -15.88
C LEU A 12 15.26 27.82 -15.13
N ALA A 13 14.31 27.08 -15.73
CA ALA A 13 13.76 25.87 -15.15
C ALA A 13 14.86 24.78 -14.99
N ILE A 14 15.69 24.57 -16.04
CA ILE A 14 16.82 23.65 -15.98
C ILE A 14 17.87 24.12 -14.98
N ALA A 15 18.17 25.42 -14.91
CA ALA A 15 19.14 25.98 -13.95
C ALA A 15 18.63 25.93 -12.50
N ALA A 16 17.33 26.04 -12.28
CA ALA A 16 16.73 25.89 -10.95
C ALA A 16 16.81 24.43 -10.45
N CYS A 17 16.67 23.45 -11.36
CA CYS A 17 16.84 22.03 -11.03
C CYS A 17 18.27 21.62 -10.66
N VAL A 18 19.27 22.37 -11.14
CA VAL A 18 20.71 22.05 -10.90
C VAL A 18 21.23 22.64 -9.58
N GLY A 19 20.52 23.59 -8.97
CA GLY A 19 21.00 24.36 -7.81
C GLY A 19 20.54 23.89 -6.42
N VAL A 20 19.64 22.92 -6.31
CA VAL A 20 19.09 22.47 -5.02
C VAL A 20 19.28 20.96 -4.88
N SER A 21 20.08 20.54 -3.91
CA SER A 21 20.31 19.13 -3.63
C SER A 21 19.30 18.60 -2.64
N GLY A 22 18.59 17.59 -3.01
CA GLY A 22 17.80 16.78 -2.12
C GLY A 22 16.53 16.12 -2.68
N ALA A 23 16.11 14.99 -2.51
CA ALA A 23 15.35 13.93 -3.13
C ALA A 23 14.12 13.28 -2.51
N ALA A 24 13.23 12.52 -3.10
CA ALA A 24 12.24 11.55 -2.60
C ALA A 24 11.52 10.70 -3.65
N ILE A 25 10.51 9.86 -3.30
CA ILE A 25 9.87 8.86 -4.15
C ILE A 25 8.36 9.10 -4.26
N ALA A 26 7.79 9.08 -5.47
CA ALA A 26 6.33 9.06 -5.66
C ALA A 26 5.92 8.14 -6.82
N ASN A 27 4.65 7.69 -6.77
CA ASN A 27 4.01 6.90 -7.81
C ASN A 27 2.86 7.67 -8.45
N GLU A 28 2.49 7.30 -9.68
CA GLU A 28 1.40 7.92 -10.40
C GLU A 28 0.04 7.58 -9.78
N THR A 29 -0.85 8.56 -9.69
CA THR A 29 -2.23 8.42 -9.19
C THR A 29 -3.25 8.96 -10.19
N THR A 30 -2.78 9.32 -11.37
CA THR A 30 -3.54 9.96 -12.44
C THR A 30 -3.32 9.25 -13.75
N SER A 31 -4.09 9.65 -14.76
CA SER A 31 -3.96 9.22 -16.14
C SER A 31 -3.99 10.43 -17.06
N ALA A 32 -3.83 10.18 -18.36
CA ALA A 32 -3.95 11.20 -19.39
C ALA A 32 -4.81 10.72 -20.55
N ILE A 33 -5.35 11.68 -21.31
CA ILE A 33 -5.92 11.46 -22.63
C ILE A 33 -5.07 12.24 -23.63
N LYS A 34 -4.54 11.56 -24.64
CA LYS A 34 -3.74 12.16 -25.71
C LYS A 34 -4.15 11.62 -27.07
N GLY A 35 -3.88 12.36 -28.13
CA GLY A 35 -4.15 11.86 -29.46
C GLY A 35 -3.90 12.87 -30.57
N GLN A 36 -4.19 12.43 -31.79
CA GLN A 36 -4.10 13.25 -32.98
C GLN A 36 -5.46 13.38 -33.65
N ILE A 37 -5.82 14.62 -33.98
CA ILE A 37 -7.01 14.94 -34.73
C ILE A 37 -6.60 15.37 -36.13
N THR A 38 -7.16 14.69 -37.12
CA THR A 38 -6.92 14.99 -38.54
C THR A 38 -8.24 15.34 -39.22
N GLY A 39 -8.15 16.17 -40.22
CA GLY A 39 -9.26 16.40 -41.16
C GLY A 39 -9.29 15.40 -42.29
N PRO A 40 -10.20 15.55 -43.25
CA PRO A 40 -10.26 14.75 -44.46
C PRO A 40 -8.91 14.77 -45.17
N ASN A 41 -8.49 13.64 -45.68
CA ASN A 41 -7.20 13.42 -46.35
C ASN A 41 -5.96 13.39 -45.42
N GLY A 42 -6.15 13.28 -44.09
CA GLY A 42 -5.06 13.13 -43.15
C GLY A 42 -4.31 14.43 -42.78
N ASN A 43 -4.82 15.58 -43.18
CA ASN A 43 -4.22 16.85 -42.78
C ASN A 43 -4.47 17.12 -41.29
N PRO A 44 -3.49 17.66 -40.53
CA PRO A 44 -3.71 18.05 -39.15
C PRO A 44 -4.89 19.00 -38.99
N ALA A 45 -5.76 18.75 -38.02
CA ALA A 45 -6.84 19.66 -37.61
C ALA A 45 -6.36 20.53 -36.44
N ALA A 46 -5.55 21.55 -36.75
CA ALA A 46 -5.01 22.47 -35.74
C ALA A 46 -6.10 23.39 -35.15
N GLY A 47 -5.98 23.72 -33.86
CA GLY A 47 -6.93 24.60 -33.16
C GLY A 47 -8.31 23.97 -32.94
N THR A 48 -8.41 22.64 -33.05
CA THR A 48 -9.65 21.91 -32.73
C THR A 48 -9.79 21.83 -31.23
N LYS A 49 -10.95 22.21 -30.71
CA LYS A 49 -11.28 22.18 -29.30
C LYS A 49 -11.61 20.77 -28.85
N ILE A 50 -10.97 20.33 -27.77
CA ILE A 50 -11.21 19.02 -27.14
C ILE A 50 -11.79 19.28 -25.74
N THR A 51 -13.01 18.81 -25.52
CA THR A 51 -13.69 18.89 -24.22
C THR A 51 -13.75 17.50 -23.61
N ILE A 52 -13.19 17.33 -22.41
CA ILE A 52 -13.10 16.08 -21.66
C ILE A 52 -13.95 16.22 -20.42
N LEU A 53 -15.02 15.45 -20.33
CA LEU A 53 -15.94 15.42 -19.19
C LEU A 53 -15.76 14.12 -18.40
N HIS A 54 -15.43 14.22 -17.13
CA HIS A 54 -15.54 13.12 -16.17
C HIS A 54 -17.00 13.04 -15.69
N VAL A 55 -17.74 12.06 -16.18
CA VAL A 55 -19.20 11.97 -15.97
C VAL A 55 -19.59 11.89 -14.48
N PRO A 56 -18.91 11.08 -13.62
CA PRO A 56 -19.31 10.96 -12.21
C PRO A 56 -19.19 12.26 -11.41
N SER A 57 -18.22 13.12 -11.70
CA SER A 57 -17.99 14.36 -10.93
C SER A 57 -18.38 15.63 -11.67
N GLY A 58 -18.87 15.54 -12.91
CA GLY A 58 -19.15 16.71 -13.74
C GLY A 58 -17.92 17.55 -14.10
N SER A 59 -16.70 17.15 -13.69
CA SER A 59 -15.50 17.93 -13.98
C SER A 59 -15.19 17.95 -15.48
N VAL A 60 -14.96 19.16 -16.00
CA VAL A 60 -14.65 19.40 -17.41
C VAL A 60 -13.21 19.89 -17.51
N LYS A 61 -12.48 19.35 -18.49
CA LYS A 61 -11.18 19.89 -18.92
C LYS A 61 -11.23 20.17 -20.40
N THR A 62 -10.75 21.35 -20.80
CA THR A 62 -10.71 21.76 -22.19
C THR A 62 -9.26 21.98 -22.63
N THR A 63 -8.90 21.51 -23.81
CA THR A 63 -7.61 21.77 -24.46
C THR A 63 -7.82 21.93 -25.96
N GLU A 64 -6.79 22.38 -26.68
CA GLU A 64 -6.83 22.55 -28.13
C GLU A 64 -5.70 21.75 -28.80
N THR A 65 -5.94 21.33 -30.03
CA THR A 65 -4.90 20.68 -30.84
C THR A 65 -3.86 21.70 -31.32
N ASN A 66 -2.58 21.31 -31.27
CA ASN A 66 -1.47 22.10 -31.81
C ASN A 66 -1.45 22.13 -33.35
N ASP A 67 -0.45 22.79 -33.95
CA ASP A 67 -0.28 22.92 -35.40
C ASP A 67 -0.15 21.57 -36.13
N ALA A 68 0.25 20.51 -35.44
CA ALA A 68 0.35 19.13 -35.96
C ALA A 68 -0.89 18.28 -35.63
N GLY A 69 -1.94 18.88 -35.07
CA GLY A 69 -3.20 18.22 -34.72
C GLY A 69 -3.14 17.38 -33.43
N TYR A 70 -2.06 17.47 -32.66
CA TYR A 70 -1.93 16.73 -31.39
C TYR A 70 -2.50 17.51 -30.22
N PHE A 71 -3.05 16.76 -29.25
CA PHE A 71 -3.45 17.29 -27.94
C PHE A 71 -3.06 16.31 -26.83
N THR A 72 -2.91 16.81 -25.62
CA THR A 72 -2.72 16.02 -24.41
C THR A 72 -3.41 16.68 -23.24
N ALA A 73 -4.11 15.87 -22.43
CA ALA A 73 -4.71 16.28 -21.16
C ALA A 73 -4.24 15.32 -20.07
N LYS A 74 -3.33 15.78 -19.21
CA LYS A 74 -2.81 15.01 -18.06
C LYS A 74 -3.53 15.36 -16.76
N GLY A 75 -3.14 14.63 -15.68
CA GLY A 75 -3.67 14.86 -14.35
C GLY A 75 -5.14 14.47 -14.20
N LEU A 76 -5.67 13.63 -15.09
CA LEU A 76 -7.05 13.15 -15.03
C LEU A 76 -7.19 12.07 -13.95
N ARG A 77 -8.34 12.02 -13.28
CA ARG A 77 -8.67 10.96 -12.34
C ARG A 77 -8.69 9.61 -13.04
N VAL A 78 -8.22 8.57 -12.38
CA VAL A 78 -8.41 7.19 -12.86
C VAL A 78 -9.87 6.76 -12.73
N GLY A 79 -10.27 5.72 -13.45
CA GLY A 79 -11.67 5.29 -13.52
C GLY A 79 -12.45 6.07 -14.59
N GLY A 80 -13.69 6.39 -14.31
CA GLY A 80 -14.57 7.06 -15.26
C GLY A 80 -16.03 6.65 -15.03
N PRO A 81 -16.92 6.70 -16.06
CA PRO A 81 -16.60 6.95 -17.47
C PRO A 81 -16.28 8.40 -17.79
N TYR A 82 -15.46 8.58 -18.82
CA TYR A 82 -15.24 9.88 -19.45
C TYR A 82 -15.96 9.98 -20.78
N ARG A 83 -16.31 11.23 -21.15
CA ARG A 83 -16.79 11.61 -22.45
C ARG A 83 -15.85 12.66 -23.05
N VAL A 84 -15.38 12.43 -24.27
CA VAL A 84 -14.52 13.36 -25.02
C VAL A 84 -15.27 13.85 -26.22
N VAL A 85 -15.38 15.17 -26.36
CA VAL A 85 -15.98 15.83 -27.53
C VAL A 85 -14.89 16.57 -28.29
N VAL A 86 -14.77 16.26 -29.58
CA VAL A 86 -13.90 16.92 -30.53
C VAL A 86 -14.77 17.90 -31.30
N ASP A 87 -14.63 19.20 -31.03
CA ASP A 87 -15.44 20.29 -31.58
C ASP A 87 -14.59 21.11 -32.54
N SER A 88 -14.97 21.14 -33.83
CA SER A 88 -14.21 21.79 -34.89
C SER A 88 -15.04 22.80 -35.66
N ASP A 89 -14.55 24.02 -35.74
CA ASP A 89 -15.18 25.09 -36.57
C ASP A 89 -15.25 24.73 -38.06
N THR A 90 -14.44 23.76 -38.51
CA THR A 90 -14.25 23.47 -39.94
C THR A 90 -14.82 22.10 -40.35
N TYR A 91 -14.89 21.15 -39.44
CA TYR A 91 -15.26 19.76 -39.67
C TYR A 91 -16.44 19.33 -38.80
N ALA A 92 -17.02 18.18 -39.10
CA ALA A 92 -18.07 17.61 -38.28
C ALA A 92 -17.53 17.17 -36.90
N ASP A 93 -18.27 17.47 -35.83
CA ASP A 93 -17.93 17.08 -34.47
C ASP A 93 -17.92 15.58 -34.29
N GLN A 94 -17.07 15.11 -33.39
CA GLN A 94 -16.99 13.71 -33.02
C GLN A 94 -17.00 13.52 -31.51
N GLU A 95 -17.71 12.51 -31.02
CA GLU A 95 -17.86 12.23 -29.59
C GLU A 95 -17.42 10.81 -29.25
N PHE A 96 -16.60 10.66 -28.21
CA PHE A 96 -16.16 9.40 -27.66
C PHE A 96 -16.73 9.24 -26.26
N ASN A 97 -17.41 8.11 -26.02
CA ASN A 97 -18.11 7.84 -24.77
C ASN A 97 -17.55 6.60 -24.08
N ASN A 98 -17.85 6.46 -22.77
CA ASN A 98 -17.49 5.30 -21.95
C ASN A 98 -15.98 5.02 -21.89
N ILE A 99 -15.16 6.06 -21.85
CA ILE A 99 -13.72 5.93 -21.70
C ILE A 99 -13.42 5.69 -20.21
N ILE A 100 -12.66 4.63 -19.92
CA ILE A 100 -12.14 4.33 -18.58
C ILE A 100 -10.63 4.56 -18.58
N LEU A 101 -10.16 5.37 -17.65
CA LEU A 101 -8.75 5.71 -17.53
C LEU A 101 -8.04 4.81 -16.52
N ASN A 102 -6.87 4.32 -16.88
CA ASN A 102 -6.06 3.45 -16.04
C ASN A 102 -4.86 4.20 -15.45
N ILE A 103 -4.45 3.80 -14.24
CA ILE A 103 -3.31 4.39 -13.54
C ILE A 103 -2.06 4.39 -14.44
N GLY A 104 -1.40 5.53 -14.55
CA GLY A 104 -0.12 5.66 -15.25
C GLY A 104 -0.15 5.37 -16.76
N ASN A 105 -1.35 5.19 -17.34
CA ASN A 105 -1.51 4.87 -18.75
C ASN A 105 -2.25 5.98 -19.48
N ASP A 106 -1.69 6.43 -20.59
CA ASP A 106 -2.33 7.41 -21.45
C ASP A 106 -3.38 6.74 -22.35
N TYR A 107 -4.59 7.28 -22.38
CA TYR A 107 -5.65 6.80 -23.24
C TYR A 107 -5.59 7.50 -24.60
N PRO A 108 -5.41 6.77 -25.73
CA PRO A 108 -5.33 7.39 -27.05
C PRO A 108 -6.71 7.74 -27.60
N VAL A 109 -6.94 8.99 -27.99
CA VAL A 109 -8.12 9.45 -28.72
C VAL A 109 -7.66 10.03 -30.07
N ASN A 110 -7.70 9.20 -31.10
CA ASN A 110 -7.38 9.62 -32.46
C ASN A 110 -8.66 9.75 -33.27
N ALA A 111 -8.82 10.85 -34.00
CA ALA A 111 -9.98 11.10 -34.83
C ALA A 111 -9.59 11.60 -36.21
N SER A 112 -10.31 11.11 -37.22
CA SER A 112 -10.29 11.67 -38.59
C SER A 112 -11.66 12.31 -38.85
N LEU A 113 -11.70 13.64 -38.81
CA LEU A 113 -12.93 14.40 -38.94
C LEU A 113 -13.39 14.44 -40.41
N GLU A 114 -14.70 14.44 -40.62
CA GLU A 114 -15.32 14.56 -41.92
C GLU A 114 -15.75 16.00 -42.22
N ASN A 115 -15.96 16.32 -43.51
CA ASN A 115 -16.48 17.63 -43.88
C ASN A 115 -17.92 17.81 -43.38
N ILE A 116 -18.27 19.02 -42.97
CA ILE A 116 -19.63 19.40 -42.60
C ILE A 116 -20.53 19.33 -43.85
N SER A 117 -21.00 18.15 -44.19
CA SER A 117 -21.95 17.92 -45.27
C SER A 117 -22.96 16.86 -44.86
N ASN A 118 -24.06 17.30 -44.23
CA ASN A 118 -25.26 16.49 -43.96
C ASN A 118 -25.15 15.38 -42.91
N ILE A 119 -24.20 15.43 -41.96
CA ILE A 119 -24.11 14.48 -40.89
C ILE A 119 -24.35 15.20 -39.55
N GLU A 120 -25.39 14.83 -38.87
CA GLU A 120 -25.59 15.13 -37.44
C GLU A 120 -24.60 14.23 -36.68
N GLN A 121 -23.82 14.77 -35.83
CA GLN A 121 -22.89 14.18 -34.85
C GLN A 121 -22.52 12.67 -35.04
N ILE A 122 -21.23 12.36 -35.17
CA ILE A 122 -20.72 10.98 -35.17
C ILE A 122 -20.41 10.57 -33.73
N VAL A 123 -21.17 9.64 -33.18
CA VAL A 123 -20.91 9.07 -31.85
C VAL A 123 -20.06 7.81 -31.99
N VAL A 124 -18.87 7.83 -31.43
CA VAL A 124 -18.00 6.65 -31.31
C VAL A 124 -18.04 6.15 -29.87
N THR A 125 -18.53 4.94 -29.66
CA THR A 125 -18.46 4.32 -28.34
C THR A 125 -17.06 3.74 -28.14
N GLY A 126 -16.35 4.23 -27.11
CA GLY A 126 -15.05 3.69 -26.74
C GLY A 126 -15.17 2.20 -26.43
N ALA A 127 -14.40 1.35 -27.10
CA ALA A 127 -14.22 -0.02 -26.65
C ALA A 127 -13.24 0.00 -25.47
N PRO A 128 -13.49 -0.75 -24.39
CA PRO A 128 -12.49 -0.91 -23.37
C PRO A 128 -11.22 -1.47 -24.02
N ILE A 129 -10.15 -0.69 -24.03
CA ILE A 129 -8.84 -1.20 -24.43
C ILE A 129 -8.47 -2.21 -23.36
N SER A 130 -8.47 -3.49 -23.74
CA SER A 130 -8.02 -4.54 -22.84
C SER A 130 -6.63 -4.18 -22.32
N ALA A 131 -6.35 -4.53 -21.07
CA ALA A 131 -5.22 -4.20 -20.21
C ALA A 131 -3.79 -4.39 -20.80
N MET A 132 -3.63 -4.36 -22.10
CA MET A 132 -2.33 -4.41 -22.77
C MET A 132 -1.94 -3.01 -23.23
N SER A 133 -1.23 -2.37 -22.33
CA SER A 133 -0.22 -1.33 -22.59
C SER A 133 -0.65 0.10 -22.95
N GLY A 134 -0.33 0.96 -22.06
CA GLY A 134 0.06 2.35 -22.26
C GLY A 134 1.35 2.69 -21.53
N GLY A 135 1.78 1.87 -20.57
CA GLY A 135 3.02 2.08 -19.82
C GLY A 135 4.25 1.50 -20.52
N THR A 136 5.39 2.15 -20.34
CA THR A 136 6.69 1.69 -20.84
C THR A 136 7.29 0.61 -19.94
N GLY A 137 6.68 -0.57 -19.90
CA GLY A 137 7.17 -1.70 -19.12
C GLY A 137 6.10 -2.77 -18.91
N PRO A 138 6.47 -3.96 -18.39
CA PRO A 138 5.51 -5.00 -18.09
C PRO A 138 4.69 -4.63 -16.84
N ALA A 139 3.44 -4.30 -17.03
CA ALA A 139 2.48 -3.93 -16.00
C ALA A 139 1.15 -4.69 -16.16
N SER A 140 0.38 -4.76 -15.08
CA SER A 140 -1.02 -5.18 -15.09
C SER A 140 -1.83 -4.18 -14.30
N THR A 141 -2.97 -3.76 -14.85
CA THR A 141 -3.92 -2.89 -14.15
C THR A 141 -5.22 -3.65 -13.92
N PHE A 142 -5.71 -3.59 -12.70
CA PHE A 142 -6.98 -4.18 -12.27
C PHE A 142 -7.96 -3.05 -11.98
N THR A 143 -9.00 -2.97 -12.79
CA THR A 143 -10.04 -1.93 -12.71
C THR A 143 -11.07 -2.27 -11.65
N LEU A 144 -11.95 -1.33 -11.31
CA LEU A 144 -13.07 -1.56 -10.40
C LEU A 144 -13.91 -2.78 -10.83
N THR A 145 -14.15 -2.95 -12.14
CA THR A 145 -14.88 -4.10 -12.69
C THR A 145 -14.16 -5.42 -12.39
N ASP A 146 -12.83 -5.44 -12.49
CA ASP A 146 -12.03 -6.63 -12.15
C ASP A 146 -12.11 -6.92 -10.64
N LEU A 147 -12.02 -5.88 -9.80
CA LEU A 147 -12.12 -5.98 -8.35
C LEU A 147 -13.48 -6.52 -7.89
N GLU A 148 -14.56 -6.06 -8.51
CA GLU A 148 -15.94 -6.47 -8.16
C GLU A 148 -16.30 -7.88 -8.67
N ASN A 149 -15.71 -8.33 -9.77
CA ASN A 149 -16.05 -9.61 -10.38
C ASN A 149 -15.13 -10.76 -9.94
N GLN A 150 -14.02 -10.48 -9.26
CA GLN A 150 -13.11 -11.52 -8.76
C GLN A 150 -13.46 -11.93 -7.33
N PRO A 151 -13.37 -13.24 -7.01
CA PRO A 151 -13.58 -13.69 -5.64
C PRO A 151 -12.42 -13.23 -4.73
N ALA A 152 -12.70 -12.32 -3.83
CA ALA A 152 -11.78 -11.81 -2.81
C ALA A 152 -12.18 -12.35 -1.42
N ILE A 153 -11.83 -13.59 -1.13
CA ILE A 153 -12.24 -14.29 0.11
C ILE A 153 -11.66 -13.59 1.34
N ASN A 154 -10.42 -13.10 1.23
CA ASN A 154 -9.75 -12.38 2.33
C ASN A 154 -10.02 -10.88 2.32
N ARG A 155 -10.70 -10.37 1.28
CA ARG A 155 -10.90 -8.94 1.05
C ARG A 155 -9.57 -8.17 1.11
N ASP A 156 -8.56 -8.73 0.45
CA ASP A 156 -7.21 -8.18 0.35
C ASP A 156 -6.88 -8.00 -1.13
N LEU A 157 -6.14 -6.94 -1.47
CA LEU A 157 -5.70 -6.72 -2.85
C LEU A 157 -4.88 -7.91 -3.42
N LYS A 158 -4.28 -8.72 -2.56
CA LYS A 158 -3.57 -9.97 -2.93
C LYS A 158 -4.47 -10.97 -3.64
N ASP A 159 -5.77 -11.01 -3.29
CA ASP A 159 -6.73 -11.90 -3.93
C ASP A 159 -6.91 -11.52 -5.41
N ILE A 160 -6.68 -10.26 -5.77
CA ILE A 160 -6.82 -9.74 -7.13
C ILE A 160 -5.51 -9.86 -7.90
N ILE A 161 -4.41 -9.34 -7.35
CA ILE A 161 -3.13 -9.30 -8.08
C ILE A 161 -2.55 -10.68 -8.38
N ARG A 162 -2.96 -11.73 -7.64
CA ARG A 162 -2.57 -13.14 -7.91
C ARG A 162 -3.04 -13.65 -9.28
N ILE A 163 -3.95 -12.93 -9.96
CA ILE A 163 -4.38 -13.25 -11.33
C ILE A 163 -3.24 -13.06 -12.32
N ASP A 164 -2.33 -12.12 -12.04
CA ASP A 164 -1.13 -11.95 -12.84
C ASP A 164 -0.18 -13.14 -12.62
N PRO A 165 0.14 -13.94 -13.64
CA PRO A 165 0.98 -15.14 -13.51
C PRO A 165 2.43 -14.82 -13.10
N ARG A 166 2.86 -13.57 -13.13
CA ARG A 166 4.18 -13.10 -12.68
C ARG A 166 4.21 -12.83 -11.18
N ILE A 167 3.04 -12.81 -10.51
CA ILE A 167 2.87 -12.55 -9.08
C ILE A 167 2.44 -13.83 -8.37
N THR A 168 3.19 -14.21 -7.35
CA THR A 168 2.88 -15.37 -6.53
C THR A 168 2.65 -14.92 -5.09
N ILE A 169 1.55 -15.36 -4.49
CA ILE A 169 1.24 -15.13 -3.07
C ILE A 169 1.60 -16.37 -2.28
N ASP A 170 2.45 -16.21 -1.27
CA ASP A 170 2.69 -17.24 -0.27
C ASP A 170 1.57 -17.18 0.78
N ASP A 171 0.59 -18.07 0.66
CA ASP A 171 -0.59 -18.06 1.53
C ASP A 171 -0.25 -18.31 3.01
N SER A 172 0.89 -18.95 3.32
CA SER A 172 1.33 -19.21 4.70
C SER A 172 1.89 -17.96 5.39
N ARG A 173 2.53 -17.09 4.63
CA ARG A 173 3.18 -15.85 5.11
C ARG A 173 2.43 -14.59 4.69
N GLY A 174 1.49 -14.70 3.77
CA GLY A 174 0.82 -13.58 3.14
C GLY A 174 1.74 -12.70 2.29
N SER A 175 2.93 -13.18 1.91
CA SER A 175 3.90 -12.37 1.17
C SER A 175 3.63 -12.34 -0.33
N ILE A 176 3.93 -11.18 -0.95
CA ILE A 176 3.79 -10.95 -2.39
C ILE A 176 5.16 -11.11 -3.04
N ASN A 177 5.31 -12.08 -3.94
CA ASN A 177 6.55 -12.35 -4.66
C ASN A 177 6.33 -12.05 -6.15
N CYS A 178 7.00 -11.02 -6.65
CA CYS A 178 6.91 -10.61 -8.05
C CYS A 178 8.13 -11.09 -8.83
N GLY A 179 7.90 -11.85 -9.91
CA GLY A 179 8.97 -12.31 -10.79
C GLY A 179 10.07 -13.12 -10.08
N GLY A 180 9.76 -13.75 -8.93
CA GLY A 180 10.73 -14.45 -8.08
C GLY A 180 11.56 -13.54 -7.18
N GLY A 181 11.27 -12.25 -7.12
CA GLY A 181 11.94 -11.29 -6.23
C GLY A 181 11.56 -11.48 -4.75
N ASN A 182 12.43 -10.97 -3.85
CA ASN A 182 12.13 -10.99 -2.42
C ASN A 182 11.03 -9.98 -2.10
N PRO A 183 9.96 -10.35 -1.35
CA PRO A 183 8.83 -9.48 -1.03
C PRO A 183 9.21 -8.18 -0.30
N ARG A 184 10.32 -8.16 0.44
CA ARG A 184 10.84 -6.93 1.10
C ARG A 184 11.28 -5.85 0.13
N TYR A 185 11.50 -6.19 -1.13
CA TYR A 185 11.94 -5.27 -2.17
C TYR A 185 10.82 -4.80 -3.10
N ASN A 186 9.57 -5.12 -2.78
CA ASN A 186 8.41 -4.52 -3.42
C ASN A 186 8.23 -3.07 -2.95
N SER A 187 7.61 -2.24 -3.78
CA SER A 187 6.97 -1.01 -3.35
C SER A 187 5.46 -1.24 -3.28
N LEU A 188 4.86 -0.86 -2.16
CA LEU A 188 3.42 -0.87 -1.98
C LEU A 188 2.98 0.56 -1.68
N THR A 189 2.04 1.10 -2.47
CA THR A 189 1.60 2.48 -2.34
C THR A 189 0.08 2.59 -2.35
N LEU A 190 -0.44 3.55 -1.62
CA LEU A 190 -1.84 3.98 -1.65
C LEU A 190 -1.87 5.47 -1.99
N ASP A 191 -2.59 5.83 -3.07
CA ASP A 191 -2.67 7.20 -3.57
C ASP A 191 -1.28 7.86 -3.71
N GLY A 192 -0.28 7.06 -4.12
CA GLY A 192 1.08 7.48 -4.37
C GLY A 192 1.97 7.70 -3.14
N VAL A 193 1.49 7.35 -1.94
CA VAL A 193 2.29 7.35 -0.72
C VAL A 193 2.61 5.92 -0.30
N ARG A 194 3.85 5.68 0.09
CA ARG A 194 4.34 4.36 0.43
C ARG A 194 3.69 3.82 1.71
N MET A 195 3.25 2.57 1.62
CA MET A 195 2.62 1.78 2.68
C MET A 195 3.43 0.50 2.96
N ASN A 196 4.74 0.57 2.85
CA ASN A 196 5.62 -0.57 3.12
C ASN A 196 5.87 -0.73 4.62
N ASP A 197 6.16 -1.97 5.04
CA ASP A 197 6.87 -2.21 6.28
C ASP A 197 8.33 -1.72 6.14
N ASN A 198 8.59 -0.51 6.58
CA ASN A 198 9.91 0.14 6.46
C ASN A 198 11.01 -0.56 7.27
N PHE A 199 10.64 -1.35 8.29
CA PHE A 199 11.58 -2.10 9.12
C PHE A 199 11.77 -3.55 8.68
N GLY A 200 10.88 -4.06 7.82
CA GLY A 200 10.96 -5.41 7.24
C GLY A 200 10.67 -6.53 8.23
N LEU A 201 9.88 -6.28 9.28
CA LEU A 201 9.52 -7.29 10.29
C LEU A 201 8.25 -8.06 9.91
N SER A 202 7.39 -7.47 9.09
CA SER A 202 6.17 -8.12 8.63
C SER A 202 6.43 -8.96 7.37
N SER A 203 6.04 -10.23 7.40
CA SER A 203 6.17 -11.12 6.24
C SER A 203 5.18 -10.81 5.12
N ASN A 204 4.06 -10.15 5.44
CA ASN A 204 2.99 -9.83 4.49
C ASN A 204 3.29 -8.60 3.62
N GLY A 205 4.32 -7.82 3.93
CA GLY A 205 4.74 -6.60 3.23
C GLY A 205 4.02 -5.32 3.65
N TYR A 206 2.97 -5.42 4.50
CA TYR A 206 2.26 -4.26 5.07
C TYR A 206 2.90 -3.83 6.39
N PRO A 207 2.77 -2.55 6.78
CA PRO A 207 3.20 -2.10 8.11
C PRO A 207 2.30 -2.63 9.23
N THR A 208 1.10 -3.07 8.90
CA THR A 208 0.03 -3.52 9.79
C THR A 208 -0.17 -5.04 9.70
N ILE A 209 -0.99 -5.59 10.58
CA ILE A 209 -1.27 -7.03 10.65
C ILE A 209 -1.94 -7.53 9.36
N ARG A 210 -2.77 -6.68 8.73
CA ARG A 210 -3.46 -6.91 7.45
C ARG A 210 -3.26 -5.69 6.55
N ALA A 211 -3.86 -5.67 5.36
CA ALA A 211 -3.84 -4.48 4.49
C ALA A 211 -4.36 -3.26 5.24
N PRO A 212 -3.64 -2.11 5.25
CA PRO A 212 -4.00 -0.94 6.05
C PRO A 212 -5.17 -0.12 5.51
N PHE A 213 -5.91 -0.63 4.54
CA PHE A 213 -7.06 0.00 3.91
C PHE A 213 -8.14 -1.03 3.57
N SER A 214 -9.39 -0.59 3.50
CA SER A 214 -10.51 -1.45 3.11
C SER A 214 -10.43 -1.83 1.63
N PHE A 215 -10.74 -3.08 1.30
CA PHE A 215 -10.86 -3.54 -0.08
C PHE A 215 -11.88 -2.73 -0.89
N ASP A 216 -13.01 -2.37 -0.29
CA ASP A 216 -14.06 -1.58 -0.95
C ASP A 216 -13.69 -0.11 -1.16
N SER A 217 -12.58 0.36 -0.58
CA SER A 217 -12.08 1.70 -0.83
C SER A 217 -11.29 1.83 -2.12
N ILE A 218 -10.96 0.74 -2.80
CA ILE A 218 -10.07 0.73 -3.96
C ILE A 218 -10.85 0.96 -5.25
N GLU A 219 -10.38 1.90 -6.07
CA GLU A 219 -10.84 2.14 -7.45
C GLU A 219 -10.08 1.29 -8.46
N GLN A 220 -8.75 1.29 -8.35
CA GLN A 220 -7.86 0.54 -9.24
C GLN A 220 -6.59 0.11 -8.51
N VAL A 221 -6.00 -0.99 -9.00
CA VAL A 221 -4.66 -1.44 -8.59
C VAL A 221 -3.81 -1.62 -9.84
N SER A 222 -2.60 -1.08 -9.85
CA SER A 222 -1.57 -1.43 -10.83
C SER A 222 -0.46 -2.25 -10.18
N ALA A 223 0.05 -3.22 -10.92
CA ALA A 223 1.22 -4.01 -10.57
C ALA A 223 2.26 -3.87 -11.68
N GLU A 224 3.36 -3.19 -11.39
CA GLU A 224 4.39 -2.83 -12.35
C GLU A 224 5.68 -3.55 -12.00
N LEU A 225 6.19 -4.35 -12.94
CA LEU A 225 7.33 -5.22 -12.68
C LEU A 225 8.67 -4.59 -13.09
N ALA A 226 8.66 -3.71 -14.08
CA ALA A 226 9.86 -3.01 -14.52
C ALA A 226 9.47 -1.71 -15.26
N PRO A 227 8.90 -0.73 -14.58
CA PRO A 227 8.57 0.55 -15.20
C PRO A 227 9.85 1.29 -15.61
N PHE A 228 9.84 1.88 -16.81
CA PHE A 228 10.96 2.67 -17.31
C PHE A 228 10.82 4.17 -17.03
N ASP A 229 9.67 4.61 -16.49
CA ASP A 229 9.48 5.99 -16.10
C ASP A 229 10.36 6.33 -14.88
N VAL A 230 11.06 7.47 -14.94
CA VAL A 230 11.97 7.94 -13.88
C VAL A 230 11.27 8.32 -12.58
N GLN A 231 9.95 8.46 -12.60
CA GLN A 231 9.16 8.70 -11.40
C GLN A 231 9.11 7.47 -10.47
N TYR A 232 9.32 6.28 -11.03
CA TYR A 232 9.35 5.05 -10.24
C TYR A 232 10.72 4.79 -9.63
N GLY A 233 10.75 4.41 -8.36
CA GLY A 233 12.00 4.09 -7.66
C GLY A 233 11.76 3.44 -6.30
N GLY A 234 12.87 3.15 -5.58
CA GLY A 234 12.83 2.61 -4.22
C GLY A 234 12.39 1.15 -4.11
N PHE A 235 12.41 0.38 -5.20
CA PHE A 235 12.13 -1.05 -5.22
C PHE A 235 13.01 -1.77 -6.25
N THR A 236 13.12 -3.08 -6.13
CA THR A 236 13.88 -3.94 -7.06
C THR A 236 13.09 -5.18 -7.48
N SER A 237 11.87 -5.34 -7.00
CA SER A 237 10.98 -6.44 -7.38
C SER A 237 9.79 -5.88 -8.17
N CYS A 238 8.69 -5.50 -7.54
CA CYS A 238 7.59 -4.81 -8.21
C CYS A 238 7.06 -3.62 -7.43
N ASN A 239 6.38 -2.74 -8.13
CA ASN A 239 5.57 -1.69 -7.56
C ASN A 239 4.10 -2.08 -7.63
N ILE A 240 3.41 -2.05 -6.51
CA ILE A 240 1.97 -2.28 -6.41
C ILE A 240 1.36 -0.98 -5.94
N ASN A 241 0.59 -0.36 -6.80
CA ASN A 241 0.00 0.95 -6.54
C ASN A 241 -1.53 0.84 -6.53
N ALA A 242 -2.15 1.18 -5.42
CA ALA A 242 -3.60 1.25 -5.27
C ALA A 242 -4.04 2.72 -5.24
N VAL A 243 -5.14 3.02 -5.94
CA VAL A 243 -5.79 4.33 -5.91
C VAL A 243 -7.19 4.16 -5.35
N THR A 244 -7.56 5.05 -4.43
CA THR A 244 -8.84 4.99 -3.73
C THR A 244 -9.98 5.61 -4.53
N LYS A 245 -11.21 5.10 -4.30
CA LYS A 245 -12.46 5.62 -4.83
C LYS A 245 -12.64 7.09 -4.47
N SER A 246 -13.44 7.78 -5.26
CA SER A 246 -13.87 9.16 -5.05
C SER A 246 -15.38 9.25 -4.94
N GLY A 247 -15.88 10.31 -4.33
CA GLY A 247 -17.29 10.68 -4.44
C GLY A 247 -17.63 11.22 -5.83
N GLY A 248 -18.91 11.36 -6.12
CA GLY A 248 -19.44 11.89 -7.37
C GLY A 248 -20.74 12.64 -7.14
N ASN A 249 -21.38 13.13 -8.22
CA ASN A 249 -22.66 13.82 -8.15
C ASN A 249 -23.80 12.90 -7.74
N ASP A 250 -23.71 11.61 -8.09
CA ASP A 250 -24.67 10.61 -7.65
C ASP A 250 -24.19 9.95 -6.35
N VAL A 251 -25.10 9.78 -5.40
CA VAL A 251 -24.80 9.03 -4.18
C VAL A 251 -24.70 7.55 -4.53
N HIS A 252 -23.54 6.96 -4.25
CA HIS A 252 -23.27 5.54 -4.47
C HIS A 252 -22.58 4.93 -3.27
N GLY A 253 -22.65 3.62 -3.14
CA GLY A 253 -22.00 2.90 -2.06
C GLY A 253 -22.58 1.51 -1.85
N GLY A 254 -22.04 0.83 -0.85
CA GLY A 254 -22.42 -0.52 -0.51
C GLY A 254 -22.23 -0.83 0.97
N VAL A 255 -22.86 -1.91 1.38
CA VAL A 255 -22.66 -2.54 2.68
C VAL A 255 -22.37 -4.02 2.46
N PHE A 256 -21.54 -4.60 3.31
CA PHE A 256 -21.27 -6.03 3.27
C PHE A 256 -21.24 -6.62 4.67
N PHE A 257 -21.48 -7.92 4.76
CA PHE A 257 -21.36 -8.71 5.96
C PHE A 257 -20.94 -10.12 5.60
N ASP A 258 -19.76 -10.53 6.04
CA ASP A 258 -19.24 -11.88 5.90
C ASP A 258 -19.25 -12.58 7.26
N TYR A 259 -19.60 -13.86 7.26
CA TYR A 259 -19.63 -14.67 8.46
C TYR A 259 -19.11 -16.07 8.15
N THR A 260 -18.25 -16.57 9.00
CA THR A 260 -17.82 -17.97 8.99
C THR A 260 -17.65 -18.50 10.40
N ASN A 261 -17.75 -19.81 10.56
CA ASN A 261 -17.47 -20.50 11.81
C ASN A 261 -16.86 -21.88 11.52
N ASP A 262 -16.50 -22.59 12.58
CA ASP A 262 -15.93 -23.94 12.54
C ASP A 262 -16.76 -24.93 11.72
N SER A 263 -18.09 -24.90 11.83
CA SER A 263 -18.97 -25.82 11.12
C SER A 263 -19.10 -25.55 9.61
N MET A 264 -18.63 -24.40 9.13
CA MET A 264 -18.58 -24.04 7.69
C MET A 264 -17.26 -24.43 7.03
N LYS A 265 -16.27 -24.88 7.80
CA LYS A 265 -14.97 -25.31 7.31
C LYS A 265 -14.95 -26.85 7.25
N GLY A 266 -14.33 -27.41 6.21
CA GLY A 266 -14.14 -28.85 6.12
C GLY A 266 -13.32 -29.40 7.29
N ASP A 267 -13.72 -30.55 7.79
CA ASP A 267 -13.13 -31.24 8.94
C ASP A 267 -12.31 -32.48 8.54
N GLU A 268 -11.99 -32.60 7.23
CA GLU A 268 -11.21 -33.72 6.71
C GLU A 268 -10.19 -33.24 5.64
N ILE A 269 -8.96 -33.70 5.73
CA ILE A 269 -7.90 -33.49 4.72
C ILE A 269 -7.30 -34.87 4.37
N GLU A 270 -7.39 -35.28 3.10
CA GLU A 270 -6.86 -36.54 2.59
C GLU A 270 -7.32 -37.79 3.39
N GLY A 271 -8.56 -37.76 3.89
CA GLY A 271 -9.13 -38.84 4.67
C GLY A 271 -8.80 -38.82 6.16
N ASN A 272 -8.12 -37.78 6.64
CA ASN A 272 -7.81 -37.61 8.05
C ASN A 272 -8.68 -36.49 8.65
N GLU A 273 -9.30 -36.77 9.79
CA GLU A 273 -10.04 -35.78 10.57
C GLU A 273 -9.12 -34.62 11.00
N VAL A 274 -9.61 -33.38 10.84
CA VAL A 274 -8.97 -32.15 11.29
C VAL A 274 -9.87 -31.46 12.30
N ASP A 275 -9.40 -31.28 13.50
CA ASP A 275 -10.08 -30.47 14.51
C ASP A 275 -9.89 -28.98 14.18
N ASN A 276 -10.94 -28.33 13.72
CA ASN A 276 -10.93 -26.90 13.44
C ASN A 276 -11.09 -26.02 14.70
N GLY A 277 -11.25 -26.62 15.88
CA GLY A 277 -11.60 -25.91 17.11
C GLY A 277 -12.93 -25.16 16.98
N ASN A 278 -13.33 -24.46 18.02
CA ASN A 278 -14.54 -23.62 17.99
C ASN A 278 -14.14 -22.19 17.68
N TYR A 279 -14.63 -21.64 16.57
CA TYR A 279 -14.40 -20.24 16.22
C TYR A 279 -15.57 -19.61 15.49
N THR A 280 -15.61 -18.30 15.53
CA THR A 280 -16.50 -17.46 14.72
C THR A 280 -15.68 -16.28 14.20
N GLU A 281 -15.78 -16.01 12.91
CA GLU A 281 -15.24 -14.80 12.29
C GLU A 281 -16.37 -14.02 11.64
N LYS A 282 -16.40 -12.72 11.87
CA LYS A 282 -17.29 -11.75 11.25
C LYS A 282 -16.48 -10.66 10.61
N ARG A 283 -16.88 -10.27 9.42
CA ARG A 283 -16.35 -9.08 8.76
C ARG A 283 -17.49 -8.28 8.20
N TYR A 284 -17.52 -7.00 8.48
CA TYR A 284 -18.60 -6.13 8.04
C TYR A 284 -18.07 -4.72 7.77
N GLY A 285 -18.78 -4.02 6.93
CA GLY A 285 -18.39 -2.67 6.58
C GLY A 285 -19.36 -2.00 5.61
N PHE A 286 -19.00 -0.80 5.27
CA PHE A 286 -19.70 0.00 4.28
C PHE A 286 -18.73 0.92 3.54
N ASN A 287 -19.15 1.37 2.37
CA ASN A 287 -18.55 2.50 1.69
C ASN A 287 -19.64 3.41 1.14
N VAL A 288 -19.38 4.69 1.04
CA VAL A 288 -20.29 5.67 0.44
C VAL A 288 -19.53 6.82 -0.18
N GLY A 289 -19.93 7.15 -1.42
CA GLY A 289 -19.50 8.34 -2.15
C GLY A 289 -20.69 9.26 -2.37
N LEU A 290 -20.52 10.57 -2.14
CA LEU A 290 -21.60 11.55 -2.27
C LEU A 290 -21.07 12.96 -2.57
N PRO A 291 -21.89 13.85 -3.19
CA PRO A 291 -21.56 15.25 -3.30
C PRO A 291 -21.82 15.98 -1.97
N LEU A 292 -20.85 16.77 -1.50
CA LEU A 292 -21.08 17.80 -0.49
C LEU A 292 -21.56 19.11 -1.16
N VAL A 293 -21.00 19.39 -2.33
CA VAL A 293 -21.41 20.46 -3.26
C VAL A 293 -21.33 19.88 -4.66
N GLU A 294 -22.45 19.86 -5.37
CA GLU A 294 -22.57 19.33 -6.73
C GLU A 294 -21.49 19.94 -7.66
N ASP A 295 -20.91 19.13 -8.53
CA ASP A 295 -19.79 19.42 -9.45
C ASP A 295 -18.49 19.89 -8.79
N THR A 296 -18.49 20.20 -7.49
CA THR A 296 -17.39 20.94 -6.85
C THR A 296 -16.68 20.14 -5.74
N LEU A 297 -17.42 19.62 -4.76
CA LEU A 297 -16.83 19.02 -3.57
C LEU A 297 -17.50 17.68 -3.25
N PHE A 298 -16.70 16.64 -3.17
CA PHE A 298 -17.17 15.28 -2.97
C PHE A 298 -16.53 14.65 -1.75
N LEU A 299 -17.30 13.78 -1.10
CA LEU A 299 -16.84 12.93 -0.01
C LEU A 299 -16.93 11.47 -0.43
N PHE A 300 -15.86 10.72 -0.16
CA PHE A 300 -15.90 9.27 -0.11
C PHE A 300 -15.45 8.81 1.27
N THR A 301 -16.12 7.81 1.84
CA THR A 301 -15.70 7.17 3.09
C THR A 301 -15.95 5.68 3.05
N SER A 302 -15.08 4.92 3.70
CA SER A 302 -15.25 3.49 3.92
C SER A 302 -14.92 3.13 5.37
N TYR A 303 -15.60 2.10 5.86
CA TYR A 303 -15.37 1.47 7.15
C TYR A 303 -15.38 -0.04 6.99
N GLU A 304 -14.43 -0.72 7.63
CA GLU A 304 -14.38 -2.18 7.69
C GLU A 304 -13.94 -2.62 9.07
N LYS A 305 -14.62 -3.61 9.64
CA LYS A 305 -14.26 -4.27 10.91
C LYS A 305 -14.22 -5.77 10.71
N LEU A 306 -13.15 -6.39 11.19
CA LEU A 306 -13.00 -7.83 11.34
C LEU A 306 -12.95 -8.16 12.83
N GLU A 307 -13.73 -9.17 13.23
CA GLU A 307 -13.72 -9.78 14.54
C GLU A 307 -13.60 -11.30 14.35
N GLY A 308 -12.49 -11.87 14.74
CA GLY A 308 -12.22 -13.29 14.52
C GLY A 308 -11.36 -13.89 15.62
N VAL A 309 -10.78 -15.05 15.34
CA VAL A 309 -9.86 -15.72 16.24
C VAL A 309 -8.66 -16.28 15.49
N ARG A 310 -7.53 -16.31 16.16
CA ARG A 310 -6.37 -17.10 15.75
C ARG A 310 -6.37 -18.41 16.52
N GLN A 311 -6.32 -19.50 15.80
CA GLN A 311 -6.25 -20.85 16.38
C GLN A 311 -4.81 -21.23 16.70
N PHE A 312 -4.63 -22.02 17.74
CA PHE A 312 -3.35 -22.49 18.23
C PHE A 312 -3.27 -24.03 18.20
N ASN A 313 -2.09 -24.53 17.87
CA ASN A 313 -1.78 -25.96 17.86
C ASN A 313 -0.71 -26.26 18.91
N TYR A 314 -0.81 -27.44 19.51
CA TYR A 314 0.12 -27.93 20.51
C TYR A 314 0.78 -29.23 20.03
N ASP A 315 1.58 -29.10 18.97
CA ASP A 315 2.24 -30.27 18.32
C ASP A 315 3.13 -31.05 19.27
N GLY A 316 3.70 -30.40 20.29
CA GLY A 316 4.48 -31.08 21.32
C GLY A 316 3.67 -32.07 22.18
N LEU A 317 2.36 -31.80 22.38
CA LEU A 317 1.45 -32.75 23.00
C LEU A 317 1.11 -33.90 22.03
N SER A 318 0.79 -33.58 20.79
CA SER A 318 0.41 -34.55 19.76
C SER A 318 1.54 -35.53 19.44
N SER A 319 2.78 -35.09 19.52
CA SER A 319 3.97 -35.93 19.33
C SER A 319 4.30 -36.78 20.55
N GLY A 320 3.77 -36.48 21.73
CA GLY A 320 4.09 -37.12 23.00
C GLY A 320 5.42 -36.71 23.62
N SER A 321 6.11 -35.70 23.07
CA SER A 321 7.34 -35.15 23.67
C SER A 321 7.06 -34.32 24.93
N VAL A 322 5.85 -33.76 25.05
CA VAL A 322 5.29 -33.15 26.26
C VAL A 322 3.97 -33.86 26.55
N THR A 323 3.71 -34.21 27.82
CA THR A 323 2.44 -34.81 28.22
C THR A 323 1.55 -33.81 28.94
N ALA A 324 0.24 -34.07 29.02
CA ALA A 324 -0.68 -33.22 29.79
C ALA A 324 -0.33 -33.24 31.32
N ASP A 325 0.22 -34.33 31.80
CA ASP A 325 0.69 -34.45 33.19
C ASP A 325 1.92 -33.59 33.44
N ASP A 326 2.87 -33.49 32.49
CA ASP A 326 4.02 -32.58 32.57
C ASP A 326 3.54 -31.13 32.69
N VAL A 327 2.62 -30.72 31.83
CA VAL A 327 2.04 -29.36 31.85
C VAL A 327 1.37 -29.08 33.21
N SER A 328 0.51 -29.98 33.66
CA SER A 328 -0.21 -29.83 34.95
C SER A 328 0.74 -29.75 36.14
N ARG A 329 1.82 -30.59 36.12
CA ARG A 329 2.85 -30.55 37.15
C ARG A 329 3.61 -29.21 37.14
N ILE A 330 4.03 -28.76 35.97
CA ILE A 330 4.75 -27.46 35.80
C ILE A 330 3.88 -26.30 36.28
N GLN A 331 2.58 -26.25 35.92
CA GLN A 331 1.65 -25.25 36.41
C GLN A 331 1.54 -25.26 37.95
N SER A 332 1.43 -26.43 38.51
CA SER A 332 1.35 -26.61 39.99
C SER A 332 2.61 -26.13 40.71
N ILE A 333 3.80 -26.45 40.15
CA ILE A 333 5.09 -26.00 40.68
C ILE A 333 5.21 -24.49 40.53
N SER A 334 4.89 -23.96 39.35
CA SER A 334 4.90 -22.50 39.07
C SER A 334 4.11 -21.73 40.12
N GLN A 335 2.89 -22.19 40.42
CA GLN A 335 2.04 -21.54 41.40
C GLN A 335 2.55 -21.75 42.84
N SER A 336 2.97 -22.96 43.21
CA SER A 336 3.30 -23.32 44.61
C SER A 336 4.69 -22.85 45.05
N VAL A 337 5.67 -22.92 44.15
CA VAL A 337 7.08 -22.58 44.43
C VAL A 337 7.39 -21.14 44.11
N TYR A 338 6.90 -20.66 42.96
CA TYR A 338 7.24 -19.32 42.47
C TYR A 338 6.12 -18.29 42.64
N GLY A 339 4.90 -18.72 43.03
CA GLY A 339 3.74 -17.84 43.14
C GLY A 339 3.27 -17.26 41.81
N TYR A 340 3.62 -17.89 40.72
CA TYR A 340 3.38 -17.43 39.36
C TYR A 340 2.30 -18.26 38.67
N ASP A 341 1.30 -17.60 38.09
CA ASP A 341 0.33 -18.24 37.19
C ASP A 341 0.93 -18.36 35.79
N ALA A 342 1.22 -19.56 35.35
CA ALA A 342 1.80 -19.81 34.04
C ALA A 342 0.80 -19.68 32.88
N GLY A 343 -0.48 -19.44 33.18
CA GLY A 343 -1.54 -19.48 32.17
C GLY A 343 -1.94 -20.89 31.77
N GLY A 344 -2.65 -21.02 30.65
CA GLY A 344 -3.20 -22.27 30.14
C GLY A 344 -2.82 -22.56 28.68
N MET A 345 -3.57 -23.47 28.10
CA MET A 345 -3.46 -23.84 26.68
C MET A 345 -4.78 -23.54 25.96
N PRO A 346 -5.06 -22.25 25.64
CA PRO A 346 -6.26 -21.92 24.89
C PRO A 346 -6.20 -22.46 23.47
N SER A 347 -7.32 -22.93 22.93
CA SER A 347 -7.41 -23.39 21.54
C SER A 347 -7.42 -22.23 20.54
N SER A 348 -7.80 -21.03 20.97
CA SER A 348 -7.82 -19.83 20.16
C SER A 348 -7.80 -18.56 21.01
N MET A 349 -7.40 -17.44 20.42
CA MET A 349 -7.51 -16.10 20.99
C MET A 349 -8.03 -15.07 19.97
N PRO A 350 -8.61 -13.95 20.42
CA PRO A 350 -9.20 -12.94 19.54
C PRO A 350 -8.21 -12.34 18.54
N VAL A 351 -8.73 -12.00 17.35
CA VAL A 351 -8.10 -11.16 16.33
C VAL A 351 -9.08 -10.08 15.95
N GLU A 352 -8.62 -8.85 15.91
CA GLU A 352 -9.41 -7.71 15.46
C GLU A 352 -8.64 -6.90 14.44
N ASP A 353 -9.38 -6.26 13.52
CA ASP A 353 -8.82 -5.32 12.55
C ASP A 353 -9.91 -4.31 12.16
N GLU A 354 -9.62 -3.03 12.31
CA GLU A 354 -10.54 -1.93 12.02
C GLU A 354 -9.90 -0.93 11.06
N LYS A 355 -10.67 -0.52 10.04
CA LYS A 355 -10.19 0.36 8.98
C LYS A 355 -11.19 1.47 8.71
N ILE A 356 -10.67 2.68 8.58
CA ILE A 356 -11.43 3.87 8.21
C ILE A 356 -10.68 4.60 7.11
N LEU A 357 -11.37 4.96 6.04
CA LEU A 357 -10.85 5.87 5.03
C LEU A 357 -11.85 6.99 4.79
N VAL A 358 -11.34 8.23 4.72
CA VAL A 358 -12.12 9.42 4.36
C VAL A 358 -11.35 10.18 3.29
N LYS A 359 -11.98 10.44 2.16
CA LYS A 359 -11.41 11.22 1.05
C LYS A 359 -12.32 12.37 0.68
N LEU A 360 -11.75 13.54 0.59
CA LEU A 360 -12.38 14.75 0.05
C LEU A 360 -11.73 15.05 -1.30
N ASP A 361 -12.55 15.21 -2.32
CA ASP A 361 -12.14 15.64 -3.65
C ASP A 361 -12.77 16.99 -3.96
N TRP A 362 -11.94 17.95 -4.34
CA TRP A 362 -12.36 19.31 -4.64
C TRP A 362 -11.97 19.72 -6.07
N ASN A 363 -12.96 19.94 -6.92
CA ASN A 363 -12.80 20.60 -8.20
C ASN A 363 -12.83 22.12 -7.94
N ILE A 364 -11.65 22.75 -7.84
CA ILE A 364 -11.53 24.18 -7.53
C ILE A 364 -12.06 24.99 -8.72
N ASN A 365 -11.67 24.61 -9.92
CA ASN A 365 -12.16 25.08 -11.21
C ASN A 365 -11.76 24.07 -12.30
N GLU A 366 -11.87 24.41 -13.58
CA GLU A 366 -11.52 23.54 -14.71
C GLU A 366 -10.02 23.19 -14.76
N ASP A 367 -9.15 24.10 -14.25
CA ASP A 367 -7.70 23.97 -14.32
C ASP A 367 -7.08 23.41 -13.03
N HIS A 368 -7.80 23.47 -11.90
CA HIS A 368 -7.24 23.12 -10.59
C HIS A 368 -8.15 22.18 -9.82
N ARG A 369 -7.59 21.11 -9.32
CA ARG A 369 -8.26 20.19 -8.40
C ARG A 369 -7.34 19.80 -7.25
N ALA A 370 -7.94 19.45 -6.11
CA ALA A 370 -7.24 18.97 -4.93
C ALA A 370 -7.94 17.76 -4.34
N ASN A 371 -7.21 16.97 -3.57
CA ASN A 371 -7.79 15.97 -2.68
C ASN A 371 -7.11 15.97 -1.32
N LEU A 372 -7.84 15.47 -0.33
CA LEU A 372 -7.34 15.19 1.02
C LEU A 372 -7.84 13.81 1.44
N ILE A 373 -6.93 12.95 1.84
CA ILE A 373 -7.21 11.56 2.21
C ILE A 373 -6.71 11.33 3.63
N TYR A 374 -7.58 10.78 4.47
CA TYR A 374 -7.25 10.26 5.79
C TYR A 374 -7.48 8.75 5.77
N ASN A 375 -6.48 7.98 6.18
CA ASN A 375 -6.57 6.54 6.32
C ASN A 375 -6.11 6.14 7.72
N TYR A 376 -6.90 5.26 8.36
CA TYR A 376 -6.66 4.70 9.67
C TYR A 376 -6.85 3.19 9.65
N ASN A 377 -5.94 2.47 10.29
CA ASN A 377 -6.07 1.05 10.57
C ASN A 377 -5.55 0.76 11.99
N ASP A 378 -6.33 0.01 12.75
CA ASP A 378 -5.93 -0.58 14.03
C ASP A 378 -6.19 -2.08 13.97
N GLY A 379 -5.13 -2.87 14.14
CA GLY A 379 -5.19 -4.33 14.08
C GLY A 379 -4.40 -4.97 15.20
N ASN A 380 -4.95 -6.06 15.75
CA ASN A 380 -4.25 -6.86 16.72
C ASN A 380 -4.39 -8.37 16.45
N THR A 381 -3.42 -9.13 16.89
CA THR A 381 -3.44 -10.59 16.89
C THR A 381 -2.56 -11.13 17.99
N ILE A 382 -2.98 -12.21 18.63
CA ILE A 382 -2.15 -12.94 19.58
C ILE A 382 -1.33 -13.99 18.83
N SER A 383 -0.05 -14.05 19.11
CA SER A 383 0.87 -15.01 18.53
C SER A 383 1.41 -15.97 19.60
N GLN A 384 1.47 -17.24 19.24
CA GLN A 384 2.07 -18.28 20.05
C GLN A 384 3.56 -18.35 19.72
N SER A 385 4.42 -18.20 20.73
CA SER A 385 5.86 -18.34 20.62
C SER A 385 6.30 -19.77 20.97
N ASP A 386 7.50 -20.14 20.58
CA ASP A 386 8.18 -21.40 20.95
C ASP A 386 7.33 -22.66 20.84
N THR A 387 6.74 -22.86 19.67
CA THR A 387 5.90 -24.01 19.33
C THR A 387 6.61 -24.98 18.40
N GLY A 388 6.14 -26.22 18.37
CA GLY A 388 6.62 -27.25 17.46
C GLY A 388 6.47 -28.65 18.06
N SER A 389 6.91 -29.66 17.32
CA SER A 389 6.75 -31.08 17.72
C SER A 389 7.43 -31.48 19.04
N SER A 390 8.34 -30.65 19.55
CA SER A 390 9.01 -30.86 20.84
C SER A 390 8.85 -29.70 21.81
N ARG A 391 7.92 -28.78 21.55
CA ARG A 391 7.75 -27.56 22.32
C ARG A 391 6.28 -27.28 22.61
N VAL A 392 5.99 -26.82 23.81
CA VAL A 392 4.68 -26.35 24.24
C VAL A 392 4.87 -25.07 25.03
N SER A 393 4.22 -24.00 24.62
CA SER A 393 4.16 -22.73 25.37
C SER A 393 2.78 -22.56 25.99
N LEU A 394 2.73 -22.03 27.22
CA LEU A 394 1.50 -21.67 27.88
C LEU A 394 1.11 -20.20 27.60
N SER A 395 -0.13 -19.84 27.85
CA SER A 395 -0.68 -18.56 27.37
C SER A 395 0.03 -17.31 27.86
N ASN A 396 0.67 -17.33 29.03
CA ASN A 396 1.44 -16.18 29.52
C ASN A 396 2.81 -16.02 28.83
N HIS A 397 3.19 -17.02 28.01
CA HIS A 397 4.32 -16.91 27.09
C HIS A 397 3.93 -16.36 25.71
N PHE A 398 2.64 -16.29 25.39
CA PHE A 398 2.17 -15.72 24.13
C PHE A 398 2.36 -14.20 24.13
N TYR A 399 2.33 -13.60 22.93
CA TYR A 399 2.50 -12.17 22.80
C TYR A 399 1.44 -11.54 21.90
N ASN A 400 1.07 -10.33 22.23
CA ASN A 400 0.24 -9.48 21.39
C ASN A 400 1.10 -8.84 20.30
N GLN A 401 0.61 -8.87 19.07
CA GLN A 401 1.07 -8.02 17.98
C GLN A 401 -0.06 -7.06 17.66
N SER A 402 0.16 -5.78 17.92
CA SER A 402 -0.75 -4.71 17.51
C SER A 402 -0.03 -3.71 16.63
N ALA A 403 -0.77 -3.10 15.73
CA ALA A 403 -0.26 -2.04 14.86
C ALA A 403 -1.38 -1.04 14.60
N GLU A 404 -1.20 0.18 15.08
CA GLU A 404 -2.02 1.32 14.72
C GLU A 404 -1.30 2.12 13.63
N PHE A 405 -1.96 2.32 12.50
CA PHE A 405 -1.43 3.05 11.37
C PHE A 405 -2.37 4.18 10.98
N THR A 406 -1.81 5.37 10.88
CA THR A 406 -2.52 6.56 10.42
C THR A 406 -1.78 7.19 9.24
N SER A 407 -2.50 7.64 8.20
CA SER A 407 -1.91 8.47 7.17
C SER A 407 -2.82 9.60 6.74
N ILE A 408 -2.21 10.74 6.39
CA ILE A 408 -2.87 11.91 5.81
C ILE A 408 -2.12 12.28 4.54
N ILE A 409 -2.87 12.39 3.43
CA ILE A 409 -2.31 12.70 2.10
C ILE A 409 -3.10 13.86 1.52
N GLY A 410 -2.42 14.92 1.11
CA GLY A 410 -3.02 16.03 0.36
C GLY A 410 -2.33 16.18 -0.99
N SER A 411 -3.10 16.27 -2.08
CA SER A 411 -2.58 16.48 -3.43
C SER A 411 -3.29 17.63 -4.13
N VAL A 412 -2.54 18.37 -4.94
CA VAL A 412 -3.04 19.43 -5.79
C VAL A 412 -2.52 19.22 -7.20
N TYR A 413 -3.41 19.25 -8.16
CA TYR A 413 -3.12 19.14 -9.59
C TYR A 413 -3.56 20.43 -10.26
N SER A 414 -2.67 21.03 -11.06
CA SER A 414 -2.90 22.34 -11.66
C SER A 414 -2.42 22.39 -13.09
N ASP A 415 -3.28 22.86 -13.99
CA ASP A 415 -2.96 23.20 -15.35
C ASP A 415 -2.80 24.73 -15.44
N TRP A 416 -1.59 25.20 -15.68
CA TRP A 416 -1.27 26.64 -15.72
C TRP A 416 -1.40 27.21 -17.13
N SER A 417 -1.38 26.36 -18.12
CA SER A 417 -1.63 26.62 -19.54
C SER A 417 -1.83 25.29 -20.25
N ASP A 418 -2.24 25.32 -21.52
CA ASP A 418 -2.35 24.13 -22.38
C ASP A 418 -1.04 23.34 -22.47
N ASP A 419 0.10 24.01 -22.28
CA ASP A 419 1.44 23.42 -22.38
C ASP A 419 2.07 23.03 -21.03
N PHE A 420 1.51 23.44 -19.89
CA PHE A 420 2.19 23.28 -18.58
C PHE A 420 1.25 22.89 -17.44
N SER A 421 1.55 21.76 -16.82
CA SER A 421 0.85 21.26 -15.64
C SER A 421 1.78 20.96 -14.48
N THR A 422 1.25 20.94 -13.25
CA THR A 422 1.99 20.59 -12.04
C THR A 422 1.18 19.68 -11.14
N GLU A 423 1.90 18.82 -10.40
CA GLU A 423 1.41 18.04 -9.27
C GLU A 423 2.19 18.41 -8.02
N ILE A 424 1.49 18.69 -6.91
CA ILE A 424 2.07 18.81 -5.57
C ILE A 424 1.39 17.81 -4.66
N ARG A 425 2.17 17.03 -3.90
CA ARG A 425 1.66 16.07 -2.91
C ARG A 425 2.41 16.21 -1.61
N LEU A 426 1.66 16.15 -0.51
CA LEU A 426 2.16 16.10 0.85
C LEU A 426 1.57 14.87 1.52
N GLY A 427 2.38 14.10 2.22
CA GLY A 427 1.92 12.95 2.98
C GLY A 427 2.61 12.85 4.32
N LYS A 428 1.88 12.40 5.31
CA LYS A 428 2.43 11.96 6.59
C LYS A 428 1.77 10.65 6.98
N SER A 429 2.58 9.67 7.39
CA SER A 429 2.11 8.42 7.96
C SER A 429 2.83 8.14 9.27
N GLU A 430 2.11 7.53 10.22
CA GLU A 430 2.60 7.17 11.54
C GLU A 430 2.23 5.71 11.80
N LEU A 431 3.16 4.93 12.31
CA LEU A 431 2.96 3.57 12.79
C LEU A 431 3.38 3.50 14.25
N ASP A 432 2.48 3.00 15.08
CA ASP A 432 2.73 2.55 16.45
C ASP A 432 2.52 1.03 16.48
N ALA A 433 3.61 0.29 16.68
CA ALA A 433 3.60 -1.17 16.62
C ALA A 433 4.16 -1.79 17.90
N THR A 434 3.28 -2.38 18.66
CA THR A 434 3.61 -3.07 19.91
C THR A 434 3.69 -4.58 19.71
N VAL A 435 4.80 -5.19 20.15
CA VAL A 435 5.01 -6.65 20.14
C VAL A 435 5.43 -7.09 21.53
N GLN A 436 4.47 -7.27 22.44
CA GLN A 436 4.72 -7.54 23.86
C GLN A 436 4.07 -8.84 24.32
N SER A 437 4.75 -9.57 25.22
CA SER A 437 4.16 -10.73 25.89
C SER A 437 2.88 -10.34 26.63
N LEU A 438 1.90 -11.26 26.65
CA LEU A 438 0.62 -11.02 27.35
C LEU A 438 0.81 -10.71 28.84
N ASP A 439 1.88 -11.18 29.42
CA ASP A 439 2.25 -10.98 30.83
C ASP A 439 3.47 -10.04 30.99
N ALA A 440 3.69 -9.13 30.04
CA ALA A 440 4.83 -8.20 30.07
C ALA A 440 4.89 -7.30 31.32
N ALA A 441 3.76 -7.10 31.99
CA ALA A 441 3.70 -6.34 33.25
C ALA A 441 4.22 -7.10 34.47
N SER A 442 4.42 -8.41 34.36
CA SER A 442 5.04 -9.21 35.41
C SER A 442 6.56 -9.04 35.35
N SER A 443 7.21 -8.96 36.51
CA SER A 443 8.67 -9.04 36.59
C SER A 443 9.18 -10.49 36.57
N PHE A 444 8.39 -11.41 36.00
CA PHE A 444 8.76 -12.81 35.84
C PHE A 444 9.47 -12.99 34.51
N GLY A 445 10.52 -13.78 34.49
CA GLY A 445 11.25 -14.07 33.26
C GLY A 445 10.75 -15.33 32.56
N GLU A 446 11.31 -15.60 31.39
CA GLU A 446 11.05 -16.84 30.66
C GLU A 446 11.63 -18.03 31.39
N MET A 447 10.85 -19.11 31.51
CA MET A 447 11.28 -20.40 32.03
C MET A 447 11.12 -21.47 30.96
N GLN A 448 12.23 -22.14 30.60
CA GLN A 448 12.28 -23.29 29.70
C GLN A 448 12.50 -24.56 30.52
N ILE A 449 11.50 -25.42 30.60
CA ILE A 449 11.52 -26.62 31.45
C ILE A 449 11.51 -27.85 30.55
N ARG A 450 12.57 -28.66 30.62
CA ARG A 450 12.66 -29.94 29.87
C ARG A 450 11.82 -31.03 30.53
N THR A 451 11.17 -31.81 29.67
CA THR A 451 10.43 -33.03 30.07
C THR A 451 11.26 -34.26 29.86
N ASP A 452 10.89 -35.35 30.51
CA ASP A 452 11.57 -36.65 30.41
C ASP A 452 11.52 -37.25 29.00
N ASN A 453 10.48 -36.89 28.22
CA ASN A 453 10.29 -37.32 26.83
C ASN A 453 11.06 -36.47 25.81
N GLY A 454 11.90 -35.52 26.28
CA GLY A 454 12.75 -34.71 25.45
C GLY A 454 12.06 -33.44 24.87
N GLY A 455 10.85 -33.15 25.33
CA GLY A 455 10.17 -31.88 25.03
C GLY A 455 10.63 -30.75 25.93
N THR A 456 10.11 -29.56 25.66
CA THR A 456 10.30 -28.35 26.50
C THR A 456 8.98 -27.62 26.66
N VAL A 457 8.65 -27.24 27.88
CA VAL A 457 7.53 -26.36 28.19
C VAL A 457 8.07 -24.98 28.50
N TYR A 458 7.41 -23.95 27.89
CA TYR A 458 7.75 -22.54 28.05
C TYR A 458 6.67 -21.84 28.83
N ILE A 459 7.06 -21.11 29.88
CA ILE A 459 6.20 -20.26 30.71
C ILE A 459 6.87 -18.93 31.00
N GLY A 460 6.08 -17.93 31.37
CA GLY A 460 6.58 -16.58 31.57
C GLY A 460 6.71 -15.78 30.28
N PRO A 461 6.91 -14.46 30.34
CA PRO A 461 7.05 -13.60 29.18
C PRO A 461 8.16 -14.09 28.23
N ASP A 462 7.83 -14.23 26.94
CA ASP A 462 8.77 -14.59 25.88
C ASP A 462 10.02 -13.68 25.93
N ASP A 463 11.20 -14.27 25.88
CA ASP A 463 12.50 -13.59 26.04
C ASP A 463 12.70 -12.44 25.06
N SER A 464 12.21 -12.58 23.82
CA SER A 464 12.30 -11.60 22.76
C SER A 464 11.19 -10.54 22.80
N ARG A 465 10.24 -10.64 23.74
CA ARG A 465 9.08 -9.75 23.88
C ARG A 465 9.00 -9.10 25.26
N GLN A 466 10.04 -9.22 26.06
CA GLN A 466 10.15 -8.57 27.37
C GLN A 466 10.38 -7.05 27.23
N SER A 467 11.14 -6.64 26.20
CA SER A 467 11.35 -5.22 25.86
C SER A 467 11.41 -5.08 24.35
N ASN A 468 10.24 -4.84 23.73
CA ASN A 468 10.09 -4.73 22.28
C ASN A 468 9.02 -3.70 21.95
N ASP A 469 9.45 -2.62 21.29
CA ASP A 469 8.59 -1.50 20.88
C ASP A 469 9.15 -0.86 19.60
N LEU A 470 8.27 -0.55 18.65
CA LEU A 470 8.65 0.00 17.35
C LEU A 470 7.67 1.06 16.90
N ASP A 471 8.12 2.29 16.85
CA ASP A 471 7.38 3.40 16.27
C ASP A 471 8.15 3.95 15.08
N TYR A 472 7.46 4.33 14.03
CA TYR A 472 8.05 5.18 13.00
C TYR A 472 7.03 6.10 12.35
N ASP A 473 7.51 7.25 11.92
CA ASP A 473 6.78 8.18 11.09
C ASP A 473 7.50 8.44 9.76
N THR A 474 6.72 8.63 8.71
CA THR A 474 7.21 8.97 7.38
C THR A 474 6.56 10.26 6.93
N THR A 475 7.36 11.23 6.53
CA THR A 475 6.90 12.48 5.90
C THR A 475 7.32 12.50 4.45
N THR A 476 6.36 12.78 3.56
CA THR A 476 6.62 12.81 2.11
C THR A 476 6.21 14.14 1.51
N PHE A 477 6.94 14.58 0.49
CA PHE A 477 6.62 15.74 -0.32
C PHE A 477 6.98 15.46 -1.78
N LYS A 478 6.10 15.80 -2.71
CA LYS A 478 6.35 15.76 -4.17
C LYS A 478 5.98 17.10 -4.79
N VAL A 479 6.83 17.55 -5.70
CA VAL A 479 6.47 18.55 -6.71
C VAL A 479 6.97 18.07 -8.06
N ALA A 480 6.07 17.98 -9.03
CA ALA A 480 6.41 17.61 -10.40
C ALA A 480 5.75 18.59 -11.38
N GLY A 481 6.41 18.86 -12.48
CA GLY A 481 5.89 19.65 -13.57
C GLY A 481 6.05 18.92 -14.88
N THR A 482 5.03 18.99 -15.74
CA THR A 482 5.06 18.46 -17.10
C THR A 482 4.88 19.59 -18.10
N TYR A 483 5.77 19.66 -19.08
CA TYR A 483 5.73 20.65 -20.15
C TYR A 483 5.62 19.96 -21.51
N TYR A 484 4.63 20.39 -22.30
CA TYR A 484 4.37 19.89 -23.64
C TYR A 484 5.00 20.84 -24.65
N LEU A 485 5.85 20.33 -25.53
CA LEU A 485 6.52 21.11 -26.56
C LEU A 485 6.53 20.31 -27.88
N ASP A 486 5.58 20.59 -28.75
CA ASP A 486 5.37 19.88 -30.01
C ASP A 486 5.21 18.34 -29.77
N GLN A 487 6.22 17.55 -30.15
CA GLN A 487 6.24 16.10 -29.95
C GLN A 487 6.92 15.66 -28.62
N HIS A 488 7.41 16.62 -27.83
CA HIS A 488 8.07 16.34 -26.57
C HIS A 488 7.09 16.44 -25.39
N THR A 489 7.14 15.49 -24.48
CA THR A 489 6.53 15.56 -23.15
C THR A 489 7.66 15.53 -22.12
N ILE A 490 7.99 16.69 -21.57
CA ILE A 490 9.09 16.84 -20.61
C ILE A 490 8.51 16.87 -19.20
N THR A 491 8.87 15.87 -18.39
CA THR A 491 8.50 15.81 -16.97
C THR A 491 9.74 16.01 -16.11
N ALA A 492 9.65 16.88 -15.12
CA ALA A 492 10.70 17.09 -14.12
C ALA A 492 10.07 17.17 -12.73
N GLY A 493 10.75 16.62 -11.74
CA GLY A 493 10.22 16.63 -10.38
C GLY A 493 11.28 16.55 -9.31
N TYR A 494 10.79 16.91 -8.14
CA TYR A 494 11.46 16.78 -6.86
C TYR A 494 10.55 16.09 -5.85
N GLU A 495 11.10 15.15 -5.13
CA GLU A 495 10.38 14.40 -4.12
C GLU A 495 11.22 14.25 -2.84
N PHE A 496 10.61 14.22 -1.66
CA PHE A 496 11.23 14.12 -0.35
C PHE A 496 10.51 13.06 0.50
N GLU A 497 11.26 12.13 1.09
CA GLU A 497 10.79 11.18 2.09
C GLU A 497 11.74 11.19 3.29
N GLU A 498 11.23 11.51 4.47
CA GLU A 498 11.95 11.38 5.74
C GLU A 498 11.31 10.28 6.57
N LEU A 499 12.11 9.31 6.99
CA LEU A 499 11.72 8.28 7.95
C LEU A 499 12.38 8.57 9.29
N SER A 500 11.57 8.65 10.34
CA SER A 500 11.96 8.76 11.74
C SER A 500 11.59 7.47 12.45
N VAL A 501 12.51 6.84 13.16
CA VAL A 501 12.33 5.54 13.80
C VAL A 501 12.69 5.63 15.27
N PHE A 502 11.84 5.06 16.12
CA PHE A 502 12.18 4.59 17.45
C PHE A 502 12.08 3.07 17.49
N ASN A 503 13.12 2.40 17.94
CA ASN A 503 13.16 0.95 18.08
C ASN A 503 13.77 0.54 19.43
N LEU A 504 12.98 -0.12 20.24
CA LEU A 504 13.42 -0.81 21.45
C LEU A 504 13.33 -2.32 21.19
N PHE A 505 14.46 -3.00 21.16
CA PHE A 505 14.52 -4.45 21.07
C PHE A 505 15.68 -4.97 21.92
N VAL A 506 15.37 -5.34 23.15
CA VAL A 506 16.32 -5.95 24.07
C VAL A 506 15.74 -7.25 24.60
N GLN A 507 16.37 -8.34 24.24
CA GLN A 507 15.96 -9.68 24.68
C GLN A 507 16.38 -9.92 26.13
N GLN A 508 15.64 -10.76 26.85
CA GLN A 508 16.01 -11.33 28.16
C GLN A 508 16.17 -10.26 29.27
N THR A 509 15.42 -9.15 29.18
CA THR A 509 15.53 -8.04 30.16
C THR A 509 15.01 -8.41 31.55
N GLU A 510 14.10 -9.40 31.64
CA GLU A 510 13.62 -10.03 32.87
C GLU A 510 14.25 -11.42 33.10
N GLY A 511 15.13 -11.84 32.18
CA GLY A 511 15.86 -13.11 32.20
C GLY A 511 15.17 -14.26 31.48
N GLU A 512 15.99 -15.25 31.15
CA GLU A 512 15.62 -16.56 30.62
C GLU A 512 16.30 -17.64 31.43
N TRP A 513 15.53 -18.54 32.04
CA TRP A 513 16.01 -19.66 32.87
C TRP A 513 15.74 -20.99 32.19
N ARG A 514 16.77 -21.85 32.09
CA ARG A 514 16.65 -23.18 31.51
C ARG A 514 16.85 -24.25 32.58
N PHE A 515 15.88 -25.13 32.69
CA PHE A 515 15.89 -26.28 33.62
C PHE A 515 15.99 -27.56 32.82
N ASP A 516 16.91 -28.47 33.20
CA ASP A 516 17.14 -29.74 32.51
C ASP A 516 16.09 -30.79 32.84
N SER A 517 15.30 -30.60 33.90
CA SER A 517 14.16 -31.44 34.28
C SER A 517 13.08 -30.65 35.03
N ILE A 518 11.89 -31.26 35.17
CA ILE A 518 10.81 -30.71 36.02
C ILE A 518 11.21 -30.72 37.49
N ASP A 519 12.01 -31.72 37.93
CA ASP A 519 12.52 -31.80 39.31
C ASP A 519 13.50 -30.63 39.60
N ASP A 520 14.37 -30.29 38.67
CA ASP A 520 15.27 -29.14 38.81
C ASP A 520 14.48 -27.82 38.86
N PHE A 521 13.37 -27.71 38.10
CA PHE A 521 12.46 -26.60 38.17
C PHE A 521 11.80 -26.50 39.55
N GLU A 522 11.30 -27.59 40.09
CA GLU A 522 10.73 -27.63 41.45
C GLU A 522 11.77 -27.26 42.54
N ALA A 523 13.01 -27.66 42.32
CA ALA A 523 14.12 -27.37 43.24
C ALA A 523 14.70 -25.94 43.08
N GLY A 524 14.30 -25.20 42.05
CA GLY A 524 14.85 -23.88 41.73
C GLY A 524 16.29 -23.91 41.21
N GLN A 525 16.72 -25.02 40.61
CA GLN A 525 18.09 -25.27 40.15
C GLN A 525 18.20 -25.13 38.62
N ALA A 526 18.28 -23.88 38.15
CA ALA A 526 18.45 -23.62 36.72
C ALA A 526 19.83 -24.07 36.22
N ALA A 527 19.86 -24.81 35.12
CA ALA A 527 21.10 -25.24 34.45
C ALA A 527 21.78 -24.04 33.73
N ARG A 528 21.00 -23.08 33.25
CA ARG A 528 21.49 -21.86 32.60
C ARG A 528 20.56 -20.70 32.87
N ILE A 529 21.16 -19.50 32.92
CA ILE A 529 20.46 -18.22 33.02
C ILE A 529 21.07 -17.28 31.98
N TYR A 530 20.20 -16.66 31.21
CA TYR A 530 20.56 -15.56 30.29
C TYR A 530 19.89 -14.28 30.78
N TYR A 531 20.64 -13.19 30.69
CA TYR A 531 20.16 -11.87 31.07
C TYR A 531 20.89 -10.80 30.25
N ASN A 532 20.14 -9.91 29.63
CA ASN A 532 20.68 -8.78 28.90
C ASN A 532 19.92 -7.51 29.28
N ASN A 533 20.62 -6.38 29.35
CA ASN A 533 20.00 -5.09 29.57
C ASN A 533 20.97 -3.96 29.18
N ALA A 534 20.53 -2.70 29.24
CA ALA A 534 21.39 -1.55 28.99
C ALA A 534 22.55 -1.48 29.98
N ALA A 535 23.77 -1.33 29.46
CA ALA A 535 24.97 -1.30 30.28
C ALA A 535 25.00 -0.08 31.20
N GLY A 536 25.20 -0.32 32.49
CA GLY A 536 25.36 0.72 33.53
C GLY A 536 24.07 1.22 34.17
N THR A 537 22.94 1.21 33.49
CA THR A 537 21.66 1.67 34.04
C THR A 537 20.72 0.51 34.37
N ASN A 538 20.84 -0.60 33.66
CA ASN A 538 19.94 -1.75 33.75
C ASN A 538 18.48 -1.41 33.43
N ASN A 539 18.28 -0.38 32.60
CA ASN A 539 16.98 0.06 32.11
C ASN A 539 16.93 -0.20 30.60
N PRO A 540 16.09 -1.10 30.08
CA PRO A 540 16.10 -1.45 28.66
C PRO A 540 15.84 -0.25 27.74
N ASN A 541 15.11 0.76 28.18
CA ASN A 541 14.84 1.97 27.39
C ASN A 541 16.12 2.76 27.06
N ASP A 542 17.18 2.62 27.87
CA ASP A 542 18.45 3.27 27.59
C ASP A 542 19.26 2.58 26.46
N ALA A 543 18.81 1.41 26.01
CA ALA A 543 19.33 0.69 24.85
C ALA A 543 18.46 0.89 23.59
N ALA A 544 17.38 1.67 23.68
CA ALA A 544 16.57 2.01 22.52
C ALA A 544 17.36 2.83 21.50
N ALA A 545 17.07 2.62 20.23
CA ALA A 545 17.65 3.39 19.14
C ALA A 545 16.60 4.34 18.55
N SER A 546 16.96 5.62 18.41
CA SER A 546 16.19 6.58 17.63
C SER A 546 17.07 7.15 16.55
N PHE A 547 16.59 7.17 15.32
CA PHE A 547 17.33 7.73 14.19
C PHE A 547 16.39 8.27 13.12
N LYS A 548 16.93 9.16 12.29
CA LYS A 548 16.25 9.70 11.13
C LYS A 548 17.12 9.59 9.90
N TYR A 549 16.51 9.29 8.77
CA TYR A 549 17.14 9.50 7.48
C TYR A 549 16.15 10.06 6.48
N ALA A 550 16.64 10.85 5.56
CA ALA A 550 15.84 11.36 4.47
C ALA A 550 16.40 10.85 3.14
N GLN A 551 15.48 10.55 2.25
CA GLN A 551 15.77 10.30 0.85
C GLN A 551 15.31 11.49 0.05
N HIS A 552 16.12 11.93 -0.84
CA HIS A 552 15.93 13.03 -1.72
C HIS A 552 16.08 12.62 -3.19
N THR A 553 15.09 12.79 -4.15
CA THR A 553 15.15 12.42 -5.57
C THR A 553 14.90 13.59 -6.52
N PHE A 554 15.73 13.75 -7.52
CA PHE A 554 15.46 14.57 -8.70
C PHE A 554 15.30 13.69 -9.91
N TYR A 555 14.38 14.07 -10.75
CA TYR A 555 14.27 13.43 -12.04
C TYR A 555 13.92 14.43 -13.13
N VAL A 556 14.31 14.08 -14.33
CA VAL A 556 13.89 14.71 -15.57
C VAL A 556 13.77 13.63 -16.64
N GLN A 557 12.68 13.69 -17.39
CA GLN A 557 12.38 12.74 -18.46
C GLN A 557 11.82 13.50 -19.65
N ASP A 558 12.16 13.04 -20.85
CA ASP A 558 11.54 13.47 -22.11
C ASP A 558 10.99 12.25 -22.82
N GLU A 559 9.74 12.32 -23.18
CA GLU A 559 9.06 11.39 -24.07
C GLU A 559 8.88 12.09 -25.43
N TYR A 560 9.50 11.55 -26.46
CA TYR A 560 9.41 12.05 -27.82
C TYR A 560 8.61 11.12 -28.71
N ALA A 561 7.50 11.62 -29.27
CA ALA A 561 6.65 10.88 -30.17
C ALA A 561 7.05 11.11 -31.65
N PHE A 562 7.45 10.04 -32.34
CA PHE A 562 7.71 10.08 -33.78
C PHE A 562 6.39 9.91 -34.54
N THR A 563 5.87 11.01 -35.08
CA THR A 563 4.56 11.04 -35.75
C THR A 563 4.52 10.19 -37.02
N ASP A 564 5.64 10.10 -37.74
CA ASP A 564 5.74 9.37 -39.03
C ASP A 564 5.99 7.86 -38.85
N LEU A 565 6.38 7.42 -37.65
CA LEU A 565 6.83 6.04 -37.40
C LEU A 565 5.93 5.28 -36.45
N ASP A 566 4.89 5.93 -35.89
CA ASP A 566 4.06 5.40 -34.79
C ASP A 566 4.93 4.80 -33.67
N ALA A 567 5.94 5.56 -33.26
CA ALA A 567 6.93 5.17 -32.29
C ALA A 567 7.17 6.28 -31.26
N THR A 568 7.42 5.90 -30.02
CA THR A 568 7.79 6.81 -28.93
C THR A 568 9.13 6.40 -28.36
N ILE A 569 10.01 7.38 -28.10
CA ILE A 569 11.23 7.18 -27.33
C ILE A 569 11.12 7.94 -26.02
N GLN A 570 11.41 7.26 -24.94
CA GLN A 570 11.46 7.83 -23.61
C GLN A 570 12.88 7.73 -23.07
N PHE A 571 13.43 8.84 -22.55
CA PHE A 571 14.70 8.85 -21.87
C PHE A 571 14.67 9.82 -20.69
N GLY A 572 15.38 9.49 -19.62
CA GLY A 572 15.41 10.33 -18.45
C GLY A 572 16.59 10.04 -17.54
N LEU A 573 16.73 10.88 -16.55
CA LEU A 573 17.71 10.76 -15.47
C LEU A 573 17.01 10.88 -14.15
N ARG A 574 17.38 10.00 -13.22
CA ARG A 574 16.96 10.03 -11.83
C ARG A 574 18.21 10.05 -10.95
N TYR A 575 18.20 10.89 -9.92
CA TYR A 575 19.25 10.98 -8.91
C TYR A 575 18.64 10.90 -7.52
N ASP A 576 19.00 9.87 -6.77
CA ASP A 576 18.60 9.65 -5.38
C ASP A 576 19.78 9.91 -4.44
N LYS A 577 19.52 10.65 -3.35
CA LYS A 577 20.52 10.96 -2.32
C LYS A 577 19.92 10.69 -0.94
N TYR A 578 20.61 9.91 -0.14
CA TYR A 578 20.25 9.69 1.26
C TYR A 578 21.04 10.63 2.16
N THR A 579 20.39 11.14 3.20
CA THR A 579 21.00 12.00 4.23
C THR A 579 20.54 11.55 5.61
N SER A 580 21.42 11.65 6.59
CA SER A 580 21.11 11.49 8.00
C SER A 580 22.06 12.38 8.79
N ASP A 581 21.52 13.05 9.82
CA ASP A 581 22.31 13.85 10.76
C ASP A 581 22.71 13.02 12.00
N ASP A 582 22.25 11.77 12.09
CA ASP A 582 22.55 10.89 13.22
C ASP A 582 23.95 10.31 13.11
N ALA A 583 24.69 10.42 14.22
CA ALA A 583 26.01 9.82 14.33
C ALA A 583 25.89 8.34 14.73
N VAL A 584 26.64 7.48 14.05
CA VAL A 584 26.80 6.09 14.48
C VAL A 584 27.54 6.08 15.81
N SER A 585 26.88 5.63 16.87
CA SER A 585 27.53 5.35 18.16
C SER A 585 28.21 3.98 18.09
N TYR A 586 29.50 3.93 18.47
CA TYR A 586 30.30 2.71 18.51
C TYR A 586 30.31 2.13 19.92
#